data_623dbad9aa72fc649abc51861c31dd86
#
_entry.id   623dbad9aa72fc649abc51861c31dd86
#
_cell.length_a   1.000
_cell.length_b   1.000
_cell.length_c   1.000
_cell.angle_alpha   90.00
_cell.angle_beta   90.00
_cell.angle_gamma   90.00
#
_symmetry.space_group_name_H-M   'P 1'
#
loop_
_entity.id
_entity.type
_entity.pdbx_description
1 polymer ?
#
loop_
_entity_poly.entity_id
_entity_poly.type
_entity_poly.pdbx_seq_one_letter_code
_entity_poly.pdbx_strand_id
1 'polypeptide(L)'
;MFGTVALPAYALLPGGPGHEASDTFSLSVAQAQDVDVSALATGAPLSADGYAVTTKAEIEEARLEAEAAERASWAAELASRGSGSYAVYTVRAEGDDYPWWDQLPDDYGGGLSPLRYYYRECVDFVAWRLNRDAGVTSAPWKWDWSNLASGSAYAWADEWVSKGWPTSSTPVVGAVAWFPYNHVAYVQSINADGSVNLEEYNQNSDHSYHTRTIAAGDALYLYPPG
;
A
#
# COMPACT_ATOMS: atom_id res chain seq x y z
N MET A 1 -44.56 -20.64 2.37
CA MET A 1 -43.62 -21.34 3.24
C MET A 1 -42.47 -21.81 2.35
N PHE A 2 -41.36 -21.11 2.30
CA PHE A 2 -40.18 -21.59 1.60
C PHE A 2 -39.05 -21.65 2.63
N GLY A 3 -38.74 -22.90 3.01
CA GLY A 3 -37.60 -23.15 3.89
C GLY A 3 -36.30 -23.13 3.08
N THR A 4 -35.40 -22.22 3.36
CA THR A 4 -34.02 -22.26 2.86
C THR A 4 -33.23 -23.27 3.69
N VAL A 5 -32.88 -24.37 3.07
CA VAL A 5 -31.94 -25.35 3.65
C VAL A 5 -30.53 -24.83 3.35
N ALA A 6 -29.82 -24.39 4.38
CA ALA A 6 -28.40 -24.11 4.27
C ALA A 6 -27.64 -25.45 4.25
N LEU A 7 -27.03 -25.80 3.15
CA LEU A 7 -26.11 -26.92 3.06
C LEU A 7 -24.73 -26.52 3.56
N PRO A 8 -24.10 -27.28 4.46
CA PRO A 8 -22.72 -27.01 4.84
C PRO A 8 -21.77 -27.28 3.65
N ALA A 9 -20.88 -26.34 3.37
CA ALA A 9 -19.86 -26.51 2.37
C ALA A 9 -18.81 -27.50 2.87
N TYR A 10 -18.77 -28.68 2.28
CA TYR A 10 -17.69 -29.63 2.46
C TYR A 10 -16.58 -29.28 1.46
N ALA A 11 -15.40 -28.93 1.95
CA ALA A 11 -14.20 -28.84 1.13
C ALA A 11 -13.81 -30.30 0.72
N LEU A 12 -13.94 -30.60 -0.56
CA LEU A 12 -13.37 -31.83 -1.15
C LEU A 12 -11.88 -31.57 -1.35
N LEU A 13 -11.06 -32.20 -0.53
CA LEU A 13 -9.62 -32.30 -0.80
C LEU A 13 -9.43 -33.41 -1.85
N PRO A 14 -8.63 -33.17 -2.92
CA PRO A 14 -8.29 -34.23 -3.86
C PRO A 14 -7.40 -35.27 -3.17
N GLY A 15 -7.81 -36.54 -3.26
CA GLY A 15 -7.16 -37.64 -2.59
C GLY A 15 -5.77 -37.92 -3.15
N GLY A 16 -4.83 -38.10 -2.22
CA GLY A 16 -3.60 -38.83 -2.44
C GLY A 16 -3.86 -40.35 -2.36
N PRO A 17 -3.01 -41.18 -2.96
CA PRO A 17 -3.24 -42.63 -3.02
C PRO A 17 -2.96 -43.31 -1.67
N GLY A 18 -3.95 -44.06 -1.17
CA GLY A 18 -3.74 -45.14 -0.22
C GLY A 18 -4.15 -44.87 1.22
N HIS A 19 -5.44 -44.82 1.50
CA HIS A 19 -5.98 -45.30 2.78
C HIS A 19 -7.24 -46.11 2.53
N GLU A 20 -7.22 -47.36 3.00
CA GLU A 20 -8.38 -48.24 3.00
C GLU A 20 -9.50 -47.59 3.83
N ALA A 21 -10.69 -47.60 3.25
CA ALA A 21 -11.90 -47.16 3.90
C ALA A 21 -12.25 -48.07 5.07
N SER A 22 -12.06 -47.61 6.30
CA SER A 22 -12.74 -48.21 7.45
C SER A 22 -14.11 -47.54 7.57
N ASP A 23 -15.13 -48.37 7.29
CA ASP A 23 -16.54 -48.10 7.51
C ASP A 23 -16.82 -47.75 8.97
N THR A 24 -16.91 -46.46 9.28
CA THR A 24 -17.77 -45.96 10.38
C THR A 24 -17.98 -44.46 10.27
N PHE A 25 -18.68 -44.02 9.23
CA PHE A 25 -19.35 -42.73 9.34
C PHE A 25 -20.68 -42.97 10.04
N SER A 26 -20.74 -42.82 11.35
CA SER A 26 -22.01 -42.64 12.03
C SER A 26 -22.55 -41.26 11.65
N LEU A 27 -23.53 -41.21 10.78
CA LEU A 27 -24.37 -40.04 10.59
C LEU A 27 -25.03 -39.72 11.92
N SER A 28 -24.49 -38.81 12.69
CA SER A 28 -25.26 -38.19 13.77
C SER A 28 -26.40 -37.43 13.11
N VAL A 29 -27.59 -37.99 13.20
CA VAL A 29 -28.84 -37.35 12.83
C VAL A 29 -28.88 -36.08 13.67
N ALA A 30 -28.73 -34.93 13.05
CA ALA A 30 -28.98 -33.66 13.70
C ALA A 30 -30.45 -33.69 14.16
N GLN A 31 -30.66 -33.74 15.46
CA GLN A 31 -32.00 -33.61 16.02
C GLN A 31 -32.46 -32.19 15.66
N ALA A 32 -33.43 -32.12 14.75
CA ALA A 32 -34.15 -30.90 14.53
C ALA A 32 -34.80 -30.49 15.88
N GLN A 33 -34.38 -29.39 16.43
CA GLN A 33 -35.09 -28.83 17.58
C GLN A 33 -36.39 -28.25 17.05
N ASP A 34 -37.50 -28.85 17.50
CA ASP A 34 -38.81 -28.23 17.34
C ASP A 34 -38.86 -27.00 18.23
N VAL A 35 -38.78 -25.84 17.61
CA VAL A 35 -39.00 -24.59 18.29
C VAL A 35 -40.48 -24.26 18.22
N ASP A 36 -41.20 -24.49 19.33
CA ASP A 36 -42.58 -24.04 19.48
C ASP A 36 -42.60 -22.50 19.51
N VAL A 37 -42.94 -21.89 18.38
CA VAL A 37 -43.17 -20.45 18.30
C VAL A 37 -44.55 -20.18 18.86
N SER A 38 -44.62 -19.50 20.01
CA SER A 38 -45.87 -19.07 20.61
C SER A 38 -46.77 -18.37 19.59
N ALA A 39 -48.05 -18.77 19.53
CA ALA A 39 -49.06 -18.15 18.66
C ALA A 39 -49.31 -16.66 18.99
N LEU A 40 -48.70 -16.14 20.05
CA LEU A 40 -48.72 -14.74 20.44
C LEU A 40 -47.51 -13.94 19.89
N ALA A 41 -46.59 -14.58 19.20
CA ALA A 41 -45.56 -13.87 18.44
C ALA A 41 -46.20 -13.25 17.19
N THR A 42 -46.90 -12.14 17.38
CA THR A 42 -47.24 -11.25 16.26
C THR A 42 -45.92 -10.80 15.65
N GLY A 43 -45.63 -11.34 14.45
CA GLY A 43 -44.45 -10.95 13.70
C GLY A 43 -44.44 -9.42 13.55
N ALA A 44 -43.57 -8.76 14.28
CA ALA A 44 -43.22 -7.41 13.86
C ALA A 44 -42.79 -7.52 12.39
N PRO A 45 -43.31 -6.67 11.49
CA PRO A 45 -42.80 -6.68 10.14
C PRO A 45 -41.28 -6.42 10.26
N LEU A 46 -40.48 -7.39 9.86
CA LEU A 46 -39.07 -7.17 9.62
C LEU A 46 -39.03 -6.11 8.51
N SER A 47 -38.90 -4.87 8.92
CA SER A 47 -38.46 -3.82 8.04
C SER A 47 -37.14 -4.32 7.48
N ALA A 48 -37.11 -4.73 6.25
CA ALA A 48 -35.90 -4.88 5.52
C ALA A 48 -35.37 -3.43 5.38
N ASP A 49 -34.69 -2.97 6.43
CA ASP A 49 -33.87 -1.79 6.33
C ASP A 49 -32.93 -2.09 5.16
N GLY A 50 -33.14 -1.33 4.06
CA GLY A 50 -32.43 -1.60 2.84
C GLY A 50 -30.93 -1.51 3.11
N TYR A 51 -30.28 -2.64 3.26
CA TYR A 51 -28.83 -2.69 3.16
C TYR A 51 -28.50 -2.25 1.73
N ALA A 52 -28.10 -0.99 1.60
CA ALA A 52 -27.51 -0.50 0.38
C ALA A 52 -26.16 -1.23 0.24
N VAL A 53 -26.13 -2.26 -0.56
CA VAL A 53 -24.88 -2.94 -0.89
C VAL A 53 -24.14 -2.05 -1.85
N THR A 54 -23.07 -1.41 -1.36
CA THR A 54 -22.16 -0.67 -2.23
C THR A 54 -21.50 -1.66 -3.18
N THR A 55 -21.70 -1.48 -4.46
CA THR A 55 -21.13 -2.35 -5.49
C THR A 55 -19.62 -2.11 -5.63
N LYS A 56 -18.90 -3.10 -6.15
CA LYS A 56 -17.47 -2.93 -6.46
C LYS A 56 -17.22 -1.75 -7.41
N ALA A 57 -18.14 -1.51 -8.33
CA ALA A 57 -18.06 -0.39 -9.27
C ALA A 57 -18.19 0.97 -8.55
N GLU A 58 -19.13 1.10 -7.61
CA GLU A 58 -19.30 2.31 -6.80
C GLU A 58 -18.10 2.58 -5.88
N ILE A 59 -17.48 1.51 -5.33
CA ILE A 59 -16.25 1.65 -4.53
C ILE A 59 -15.10 2.13 -5.42
N GLU A 60 -14.96 1.57 -6.61
CA GLU A 60 -13.92 1.96 -7.56
C GLU A 60 -14.11 3.41 -8.05
N GLU A 61 -15.35 3.79 -8.35
CA GLU A 61 -15.71 5.16 -8.74
C GLU A 61 -15.42 6.15 -7.61
N ALA A 62 -15.84 5.85 -6.39
CA ALA A 62 -15.55 6.68 -5.22
C ALA A 62 -14.04 6.82 -4.94
N ARG A 63 -13.27 5.76 -5.19
CA ARG A 63 -11.80 5.81 -5.09
C ARG A 63 -11.19 6.73 -6.14
N LEU A 64 -11.61 6.59 -7.40
CA LEU A 64 -11.14 7.45 -8.49
C LEU A 64 -11.53 8.92 -8.28
N GLU A 65 -12.74 9.18 -7.76
CA GLU A 65 -13.16 10.54 -7.40
C GLU A 65 -12.32 11.10 -6.24
N ALA A 66 -12.04 10.29 -5.20
CA ALA A 66 -11.20 10.71 -4.10
C ALA A 66 -9.77 11.03 -4.55
N GLU A 67 -9.17 10.18 -5.38
CA GLU A 67 -7.85 10.42 -5.98
C GLU A 67 -7.83 11.64 -6.91
N ALA A 68 -8.91 11.89 -7.64
CA ALA A 68 -9.05 13.07 -8.48
C ALA A 68 -9.21 14.36 -7.66
N ALA A 69 -9.97 14.30 -6.56
CA ALA A 69 -10.13 15.42 -5.63
C ALA A 69 -8.82 15.75 -4.90
N GLU A 70 -8.07 14.74 -4.49
CA GLU A 70 -6.76 14.90 -3.89
C GLU A 70 -5.79 15.56 -4.87
N ARG A 71 -5.72 15.07 -6.11
CA ARG A 71 -4.92 15.70 -7.17
C ARG A 71 -5.33 17.15 -7.45
N ALA A 72 -6.64 17.44 -7.47
CA ALA A 72 -7.13 18.79 -7.69
C ALA A 72 -6.77 19.74 -6.53
N SER A 73 -6.89 19.27 -5.29
CA SER A 73 -6.50 20.06 -4.11
C SER A 73 -4.99 20.35 -4.10
N TRP A 74 -4.20 19.38 -4.50
CA TRP A 74 -2.75 19.50 -4.65
C TRP A 74 -2.36 20.49 -5.75
N ALA A 75 -2.98 20.39 -6.92
CA ALA A 75 -2.76 21.33 -8.02
C ALA A 75 -3.15 22.78 -7.61
N ALA A 76 -4.23 22.94 -6.84
CA ALA A 76 -4.65 24.24 -6.32
C ALA A 76 -3.64 24.79 -5.30
N GLU A 77 -3.08 23.96 -4.43
CA GLU A 77 -2.06 24.36 -3.46
C GLU A 77 -0.78 24.78 -4.17
N LEU A 78 -0.31 24.02 -5.16
CA LEU A 78 0.84 24.37 -5.99
C LEU A 78 0.63 25.67 -6.78
N ALA A 79 -0.56 25.87 -7.37
CA ALA A 79 -0.89 27.11 -8.06
C ALA A 79 -0.87 28.32 -7.11
N SER A 80 -1.21 28.13 -5.82
CA SER A 80 -1.16 29.18 -4.80
C SER A 80 0.25 29.59 -4.41
N ARG A 81 1.23 28.68 -4.56
CA ARG A 81 2.65 28.91 -4.24
C ARG A 81 3.40 29.75 -5.28
N GLY A 82 2.80 29.98 -6.46
CA GLY A 82 3.33 30.84 -7.51
C GLY A 82 4.48 30.22 -8.32
N SER A 83 4.73 30.79 -9.50
CA SER A 83 5.72 30.33 -10.49
C SER A 83 7.19 30.42 -10.06
N GLY A 84 7.47 30.64 -8.78
CA GLY A 84 8.84 30.73 -8.25
C GLY A 84 9.54 29.39 -8.08
N SER A 85 8.83 28.27 -8.11
CA SER A 85 9.40 26.97 -7.82
C SER A 85 10.11 26.28 -9.00
N TYR A 86 9.99 26.80 -10.22
CA TYR A 86 10.72 26.25 -11.38
C TYR A 86 12.25 26.32 -11.26
N ALA A 87 12.77 27.27 -10.50
CA ALA A 87 14.22 27.41 -10.31
C ALA A 87 14.83 26.26 -9.46
N VAL A 88 14.02 25.60 -8.66
CA VAL A 88 14.47 24.50 -7.77
C VAL A 88 14.86 23.25 -8.58
N TYR A 89 14.28 23.06 -9.77
CA TYR A 89 14.52 21.88 -10.60
C TYR A 89 15.71 22.03 -11.57
N THR A 90 16.37 23.17 -11.59
CA THR A 90 17.52 23.42 -12.47
C THR A 90 18.86 23.24 -11.78
N VAL A 91 18.87 23.07 -10.47
CA VAL A 91 20.09 22.89 -9.67
C VAL A 91 19.99 21.59 -8.89
N ARG A 92 20.96 20.71 -9.12
CA ARG A 92 21.07 19.47 -8.37
C ARG A 92 21.53 19.77 -6.95
N ALA A 93 20.81 19.24 -5.95
CA ALA A 93 21.20 19.39 -4.56
C ALA A 93 22.50 18.64 -4.25
N GLU A 94 23.26 19.13 -3.27
CA GLU A 94 24.45 18.42 -2.79
C GLU A 94 24.05 17.05 -2.20
N GLY A 95 24.76 16.01 -2.61
CA GLY A 95 24.48 14.65 -2.18
C GLY A 95 23.37 13.94 -2.95
N ASP A 96 22.61 14.66 -3.78
CA ASP A 96 21.57 14.07 -4.60
C ASP A 96 22.18 13.25 -5.74
N ASP A 97 22.03 11.94 -5.71
CA ASP A 97 22.52 11.04 -6.75
C ASP A 97 21.38 10.44 -7.61
N TYR A 98 20.15 10.91 -7.42
CA TYR A 98 19.00 10.50 -8.20
C TYR A 98 19.19 10.88 -9.68
N PRO A 99 19.08 9.92 -10.62
CA PRO A 99 19.48 10.15 -12.02
C PRO A 99 18.54 11.07 -12.78
N TRP A 100 17.30 11.20 -12.35
CA TRP A 100 16.25 11.99 -13.00
C TRP A 100 15.91 13.27 -12.22
N TRP A 101 16.87 13.81 -11.50
CA TRP A 101 16.72 15.00 -10.67
C TRP A 101 16.28 16.26 -11.43
N ASP A 102 16.51 16.32 -12.76
CA ASP A 102 16.16 17.39 -13.67
C ASP A 102 14.83 17.19 -14.42
N GLN A 103 14.18 16.03 -14.21
CA GLN A 103 12.89 15.78 -14.83
C GLN A 103 11.77 16.51 -14.08
N LEU A 104 10.74 16.94 -14.82
CA LEU A 104 9.59 17.60 -14.23
C LEU A 104 8.73 16.55 -13.50
N PRO A 105 8.24 16.86 -12.29
CA PRO A 105 7.20 16.05 -11.65
C PRO A 105 5.88 16.13 -12.43
N ASP A 106 4.94 15.23 -12.13
CA ASP A 106 3.68 15.11 -12.86
C ASP A 106 2.82 16.37 -12.81
N ASP A 107 2.81 17.09 -11.72
CA ASP A 107 2.12 18.38 -11.53
C ASP A 107 2.56 19.46 -12.51
N TYR A 108 3.77 19.33 -13.04
CA TYR A 108 4.35 20.25 -14.02
C TYR A 108 4.47 19.63 -15.42
N GLY A 109 3.67 18.57 -15.67
CA GLY A 109 3.61 17.91 -16.96
C GLY A 109 4.71 16.88 -17.21
N GLY A 110 5.43 16.47 -16.15
CA GLY A 110 6.31 15.32 -16.18
C GLY A 110 5.55 14.01 -16.32
N GLY A 111 6.27 12.95 -16.62
CA GLY A 111 5.71 11.63 -16.80
C GLY A 111 6.23 10.63 -15.77
N LEU A 112 6.12 9.35 -16.13
CA LEU A 112 6.65 8.26 -15.34
C LEU A 112 8.15 8.07 -15.62
N SER A 113 8.90 7.79 -14.58
CA SER A 113 10.28 7.34 -14.68
C SER A 113 10.39 5.95 -15.33
N PRO A 114 11.57 5.48 -15.67
CA PRO A 114 11.79 4.08 -16.07
C PRO A 114 11.37 3.05 -15.02
N LEU A 115 11.20 3.44 -13.75
CA LEU A 115 10.66 2.61 -12.67
C LEU A 115 9.13 2.64 -12.59
N ARG A 116 8.47 3.44 -13.45
CA ARG A 116 7.01 3.56 -13.59
C ARG A 116 6.32 4.24 -12.41
N TYR A 117 7.07 5.00 -11.59
CA TYR A 117 6.55 6.01 -10.68
C TYR A 117 6.72 7.39 -11.30
N TYR A 118 6.00 8.38 -10.80
CA TYR A 118 6.20 9.76 -11.26
C TYR A 118 7.56 10.28 -10.82
N TYR A 119 8.21 11.03 -11.71
CA TYR A 119 9.51 11.62 -11.44
C TYR A 119 9.48 12.48 -10.18
N ARG A 120 10.54 12.40 -9.38
CA ARG A 120 10.79 13.24 -8.20
C ARG A 120 9.78 13.00 -7.06
N GLU A 121 8.99 11.94 -7.13
CA GLU A 121 8.17 11.48 -6.03
C GLU A 121 9.00 10.67 -5.03
N CYS A 122 8.56 10.66 -3.76
CA CYS A 122 9.24 9.90 -2.71
C CYS A 122 9.35 8.41 -3.05
N VAL A 123 8.32 7.84 -3.66
CA VAL A 123 8.28 6.43 -4.09
C VAL A 123 9.25 6.13 -5.23
N ASP A 124 9.42 7.05 -6.18
CA ASP A 124 10.35 6.89 -7.30
C ASP A 124 11.80 6.93 -6.82
N PHE A 125 12.11 7.90 -5.97
CA PHE A 125 13.43 8.03 -5.36
C PHE A 125 13.81 6.79 -4.57
N VAL A 126 12.92 6.31 -3.67
CA VAL A 126 13.20 5.13 -2.86
C VAL A 126 13.33 3.88 -3.72
N ALA A 127 12.47 3.69 -4.73
CA ALA A 127 12.59 2.58 -5.66
C ALA A 127 13.94 2.61 -6.40
N TRP A 128 14.40 3.79 -6.81
CA TRP A 128 15.72 3.93 -7.42
C TRP A 128 16.86 3.59 -6.43
N ARG A 129 16.77 4.05 -5.18
CA ARG A 129 17.78 3.73 -4.15
C ARG A 129 17.89 2.23 -3.92
N LEU A 130 16.77 1.52 -3.85
CA LEU A 130 16.75 0.05 -3.70
C LEU A 130 17.38 -0.66 -4.91
N ASN A 131 17.15 -0.17 -6.13
CA ASN A 131 17.80 -0.68 -7.33
C ASN A 131 19.30 -0.45 -7.27
N ARG A 132 19.74 0.77 -6.96
CA ARG A 132 21.15 1.13 -6.85
C ARG A 132 21.88 0.24 -5.84
N ASP A 133 21.29 0.01 -4.67
CA ASP A 133 21.89 -0.81 -3.61
C ASP A 133 21.95 -2.30 -4.02
N ALA A 134 21.04 -2.74 -4.88
CA ALA A 134 21.10 -4.05 -5.53
C ALA A 134 22.11 -4.10 -6.70
N GLY A 135 22.85 -3.02 -6.98
CA GLY A 135 23.82 -2.94 -8.06
C GLY A 135 23.20 -2.71 -9.45
N VAL A 136 21.91 -2.33 -9.51
CA VAL A 136 21.17 -2.12 -10.76
C VAL A 136 20.97 -0.61 -10.96
N THR A 137 21.67 -0.04 -11.93
CA THR A 137 21.62 1.40 -12.26
C THR A 137 21.04 1.69 -13.64
N SER A 138 20.61 0.66 -14.35
CA SER A 138 19.96 0.74 -15.66
C SER A 138 19.05 -0.46 -15.89
N ALA A 139 18.14 -0.37 -16.87
CA ALA A 139 17.27 -1.47 -17.23
C ALA A 139 18.07 -2.73 -17.72
N PRO A 140 17.59 -3.94 -17.41
CA PRO A 140 16.34 -4.23 -16.71
C PRO A 140 16.44 -3.95 -15.20
N TRP A 141 15.42 -3.23 -14.68
CA TRP A 141 15.36 -2.89 -13.26
C TRP A 141 15.00 -4.12 -12.41
N LYS A 142 15.59 -4.23 -11.22
CA LYS A 142 15.21 -5.27 -10.25
C LYS A 142 13.86 -4.93 -9.63
N TRP A 143 13.65 -3.65 -9.31
CA TRP A 143 12.46 -3.14 -8.65
C TRP A 143 11.82 -2.01 -9.47
N ASP A 144 10.54 -2.11 -9.72
CA ASP A 144 9.71 -1.08 -10.32
C ASP A 144 8.28 -1.13 -9.74
N TRP A 145 7.41 -0.27 -10.21
CA TRP A 145 6.01 -0.21 -9.79
C TRP A 145 5.28 -1.56 -9.87
N SER A 146 5.65 -2.45 -10.77
CA SER A 146 4.95 -3.72 -10.98
C SER A 146 5.31 -4.81 -9.98
N ASN A 147 6.48 -4.72 -9.37
CA ASN A 147 6.97 -5.78 -8.49
C ASN A 147 7.41 -5.29 -7.10
N LEU A 148 7.63 -4.00 -6.90
CA LEU A 148 7.99 -3.43 -5.61
C LEU A 148 6.72 -3.08 -4.80
N ALA A 149 6.13 -1.93 -5.04
CA ALA A 149 4.86 -1.51 -4.46
C ALA A 149 4.14 -0.57 -5.41
N SER A 150 2.86 -0.79 -5.63
CA SER A 150 2.04 0.01 -6.53
C SER A 150 1.42 1.19 -5.79
N GLY A 151 1.15 2.27 -6.55
CA GLY A 151 0.46 3.43 -6.02
C GLY A 151 1.32 4.38 -5.21
N SER A 152 0.66 5.17 -4.36
CA SER A 152 1.30 6.14 -3.47
C SER A 152 1.93 5.47 -2.25
N ALA A 153 2.71 6.23 -1.48
CA ALA A 153 3.38 5.72 -0.28
C ALA A 153 2.43 5.13 0.76
N TYR A 154 1.16 5.51 0.79
CA TYR A 154 0.15 4.91 1.67
C TYR A 154 0.08 3.39 1.53
N ALA A 155 0.15 2.88 0.30
CA ALA A 155 0.00 1.45 0.02
C ALA A 155 1.23 0.62 0.41
N TRP A 156 2.40 1.24 0.56
CA TRP A 156 3.67 0.52 0.65
C TRP A 156 3.76 -0.43 1.84
N ALA A 157 3.33 -0.01 3.03
CA ALA A 157 3.37 -0.87 4.21
C ALA A 157 2.50 -2.12 4.05
N ASP A 158 1.27 -1.93 3.56
CA ASP A 158 0.32 -3.04 3.34
C ASP A 158 0.79 -3.98 2.22
N GLU A 159 1.34 -3.45 1.14
CA GLU A 159 1.90 -4.26 0.07
C GLU A 159 3.14 -5.05 0.52
N TRP A 160 4.00 -4.48 1.37
CA TRP A 160 5.12 -5.20 1.99
C TRP A 160 4.64 -6.41 2.78
N VAL A 161 3.67 -6.20 3.65
CA VAL A 161 3.05 -7.27 4.44
C VAL A 161 2.38 -8.31 3.54
N SER A 162 1.65 -7.89 2.51
CA SER A 162 0.96 -8.81 1.59
C SER A 162 1.90 -9.70 0.80
N LYS A 163 3.11 -9.22 0.52
CA LYS A 163 4.18 -9.97 -0.15
C LYS A 163 5.00 -10.83 0.82
N GLY A 164 4.69 -10.78 2.13
CA GLY A 164 5.43 -11.50 3.17
C GLY A 164 6.83 -10.93 3.43
N TRP A 165 7.08 -9.69 3.04
CA TRP A 165 8.35 -9.02 3.29
C TRP A 165 8.42 -8.46 4.70
N PRO A 166 9.60 -8.48 5.34
CA PRO A 166 9.71 -8.10 6.74
C PRO A 166 9.54 -6.59 6.95
N THR A 167 8.83 -6.27 8.03
CA THR A 167 8.70 -4.90 8.55
C THR A 167 9.11 -4.87 10.01
N SER A 168 9.61 -3.74 10.51
CA SER A 168 10.08 -3.61 11.88
C SER A 168 9.99 -2.17 12.38
N SER A 169 9.95 -2.00 13.70
CA SER A 169 10.20 -0.69 14.34
C SER A 169 11.70 -0.40 14.54
N THR A 170 12.58 -1.35 14.18
CA THR A 170 14.04 -1.18 14.29
C THR A 170 14.60 -0.76 12.93
N PRO A 171 15.30 0.38 12.84
CA PRO A 171 15.93 0.81 11.60
C PRO A 171 17.10 -0.09 11.20
N VAL A 172 17.28 -0.27 9.89
CA VAL A 172 18.51 -0.78 9.29
C VAL A 172 18.89 0.09 8.10
N VAL A 173 20.15 0.27 7.83
CA VAL A 173 20.63 0.99 6.65
C VAL A 173 20.13 0.28 5.39
N GLY A 174 19.61 1.03 4.43
CA GLY A 174 19.00 0.49 3.22
C GLY A 174 17.51 0.15 3.34
N ALA A 175 16.91 0.22 4.53
CA ALA A 175 15.47 0.07 4.68
C ALA A 175 14.72 1.30 4.16
N VAL A 176 13.43 1.10 3.89
CA VAL A 176 12.50 2.18 3.60
C VAL A 176 11.86 2.62 4.91
N ALA A 177 12.00 3.87 5.29
CA ALA A 177 11.23 4.48 6.37
C ALA A 177 9.87 4.90 5.82
N TRP A 178 8.81 4.25 6.30
CA TRP A 178 7.43 4.51 5.90
C TRP A 178 6.71 5.36 6.95
N PHE A 179 5.95 6.33 6.47
CA PHE A 179 5.16 7.25 7.31
C PHE A 179 3.69 7.22 6.92
N PRO A 180 2.75 7.29 7.88
CA PRO A 180 1.32 7.18 7.62
C PRO A 180 0.73 8.40 6.90
N TYR A 181 1.49 9.47 6.71
CA TYR A 181 1.09 10.68 6.00
C TYR A 181 1.52 10.70 4.52
N ASN A 182 1.45 9.55 3.85
CA ASN A 182 1.77 9.39 2.43
C ASN A 182 3.23 9.69 2.07
N HIS A 183 4.17 9.19 2.86
CA HIS A 183 5.56 9.43 2.59
C HIS A 183 6.44 8.21 2.83
N VAL A 184 7.47 8.07 2.03
CA VAL A 184 8.56 7.10 2.21
C VAL A 184 9.91 7.78 2.02
N ALA A 185 10.90 7.34 2.80
CA ALA A 185 12.27 7.82 2.74
C ALA A 185 13.25 6.64 2.78
N TYR A 186 14.46 6.85 2.33
CA TYR A 186 15.53 5.86 2.38
C TYR A 186 16.36 6.05 3.65
N VAL A 187 16.62 4.97 4.38
CA VAL A 187 17.50 4.98 5.56
C VAL A 187 18.94 4.99 5.11
N GLN A 188 19.57 6.15 5.17
CA GLN A 188 20.95 6.35 4.73
C GLN A 188 21.99 5.89 5.78
N SER A 189 21.75 6.25 7.04
CA SER A 189 22.65 5.86 8.14
C SER A 189 21.93 5.90 9.49
N ILE A 190 22.54 5.26 10.50
CA ILE A 190 22.04 5.24 11.87
C ILE A 190 23.15 5.80 12.76
N ASN A 191 22.81 6.81 13.55
CA ASN A 191 23.73 7.46 14.46
C ASN A 191 23.98 6.63 15.74
N ALA A 192 25.04 6.96 16.46
CA ALA A 192 25.38 6.25 17.70
C ALA A 192 24.32 6.37 18.82
N ASP A 193 23.49 7.41 18.78
CA ASP A 193 22.37 7.62 19.69
C ASP A 193 21.10 6.91 19.26
N GLY A 194 21.13 6.19 18.14
CA GLY A 194 19.99 5.47 17.55
C GLY A 194 19.09 6.33 16.65
N SER A 195 19.37 7.61 16.50
CA SER A 195 18.67 8.44 15.51
C SER A 195 19.02 8.02 14.08
N VAL A 196 18.13 8.31 13.13
CA VAL A 196 18.18 7.79 11.76
C VAL A 196 18.30 8.96 10.77
N ASN A 197 19.33 8.93 9.95
CA ASN A 197 19.49 9.88 8.85
C ASN A 197 18.80 9.33 7.60
N LEU A 198 17.91 10.13 7.04
CA LEU A 198 17.11 9.81 5.87
C LEU A 198 17.55 10.63 4.66
N GLU A 199 17.40 10.03 3.50
CA GLU A 199 17.39 10.71 2.20
C GLU A 199 16.03 10.51 1.56
N GLU A 200 15.49 11.56 0.99
CA GLU A 200 14.12 11.58 0.51
C GLU A 200 13.89 12.63 -0.57
N TYR A 201 12.84 12.44 -1.35
CA TYR A 201 12.31 13.43 -2.28
C TYR A 201 10.89 13.79 -1.88
N ASN A 202 10.47 15.00 -2.18
CA ASN A 202 9.09 15.47 -2.00
C ASN A 202 8.56 15.45 -0.56
N GLN A 203 9.43 15.48 0.45
CA GLN A 203 9.04 15.46 1.86
C GLN A 203 8.17 16.66 2.25
N ASN A 204 8.45 17.82 1.65
CA ASN A 204 7.71 19.07 1.87
C ASN A 204 6.70 19.37 0.74
N SER A 205 6.31 18.38 -0.06
CA SER A 205 5.50 18.58 -1.27
C SER A 205 6.10 19.58 -2.24
N ASP A 206 7.42 19.53 -2.40
CA ASP A 206 8.20 20.47 -3.24
C ASP A 206 9.00 19.75 -4.34
N HIS A 207 8.85 18.42 -4.42
CA HIS A 207 9.56 17.55 -5.37
C HIS A 207 11.10 17.73 -5.35
N SER A 208 11.63 18.17 -4.21
CA SER A 208 13.06 18.40 -4.02
C SER A 208 13.69 17.30 -3.19
N TYR A 209 15.01 17.14 -3.36
CA TYR A 209 15.82 16.28 -2.51
C TYR A 209 16.00 16.90 -1.12
N HIS A 210 15.81 16.07 -0.10
CA HIS A 210 16.00 16.43 1.29
C HIS A 210 16.80 15.37 2.04
N THR A 211 17.44 15.81 3.11
CA THR A 211 18.00 14.96 4.16
C THR A 211 17.46 15.42 5.50
N ARG A 212 17.12 14.51 6.36
CA ARG A 212 16.74 14.83 7.75
C ARG A 212 17.09 13.70 8.70
N THR A 213 17.15 14.03 9.99
CA THR A 213 17.36 13.08 11.06
C THR A 213 16.08 12.93 11.87
N ILE A 214 15.66 11.69 12.15
CA ILE A 214 14.47 11.37 12.93
C ILE A 214 14.82 10.46 14.12
N ALA A 215 13.94 10.39 15.13
CA ALA A 215 14.05 9.32 16.12
C ALA A 215 13.64 7.98 15.49
N ALA A 216 14.25 6.88 15.92
CA ALA A 216 13.96 5.55 15.37
C ALA A 216 12.48 5.16 15.44
N GLY A 217 11.76 5.63 16.47
CA GLY A 217 10.34 5.32 16.67
C GLY A 217 9.36 6.12 15.80
N ASP A 218 9.83 7.06 14.98
CA ASP A 218 8.98 7.95 14.18
C ASP A 218 8.52 7.31 12.87
N ALA A 219 9.05 6.15 12.50
CA ALA A 219 8.73 5.46 11.26
C ALA A 219 8.55 3.94 11.46
N LEU A 220 7.79 3.33 10.55
CA LEU A 220 7.84 1.89 10.31
C LEU A 220 8.91 1.62 9.24
N TYR A 221 9.78 0.65 9.48
CA TYR A 221 10.84 0.30 8.52
C TYR A 221 10.44 -0.92 7.72
N LEU A 222 10.39 -0.74 6.41
CA LEU A 222 10.14 -1.78 5.42
C LEU A 222 11.51 -2.28 4.95
N TYR A 223 11.85 -3.52 5.27
CA TYR A 223 13.17 -4.03 4.93
C TYR A 223 13.23 -4.38 3.44
N PRO A 224 14.35 -4.11 2.76
CA PRO A 224 14.48 -4.40 1.35
C PRO A 224 14.16 -5.87 1.08
N PRO A 225 13.37 -6.16 0.05
CA PRO A 225 13.13 -7.54 -0.35
C PRO A 225 14.42 -8.15 -0.90
N GLY A 226 14.68 -9.39 -0.58
CA GLY A 226 15.88 -10.14 -0.96
C GLY A 226 16.01 -10.44 -2.47
#